data_a053e598022dd2288d7c4acb2525424f
#
_entry.id   a053e598022dd2288d7c4acb2525424f
#
_cell.length_a   1.000
_cell.length_b   1.000
_cell.length_c   1.000
_cell.angle_alpha   90.00
_cell.angle_beta   90.00
_cell.angle_gamma   90.00
#
_symmetry.space_group_name_H-M   'P 1'
#
loop_
_entity.id
_entity.type
_entity.pdbx_description
1 polymer ?
#
loop_
_entity_poly.entity_id
_entity_poly.type
_entity_poly.pdbx_seq_one_letter_code
_entity_poly.pdbx_strand_id
1 'polypeptide(L)'
;MSENTDIKWYVVHTYSGYENKVRDSLLKAVENNGMQDMIVDVRIPVEEAIEIKNNKRRTVQRKLLPSYVIVKMKMTNETWYVVRNTRGVTGFVGSGNKPTPLSETDFAAIFESATKTRLDIQVGDEVRILSGLFENFTGKVVSIDNAAQKLQVVGPMLKRETTVELAYDEVVRTED
;
A
#
# COMPACT_ATOMS: atom_id res chain seq x y z
N MET A 1 12.93 -20.34 24.08
CA MET A 1 12.22 -19.13 23.66
C MET A 1 11.02 -18.92 24.55
N SER A 2 10.94 -17.77 25.22
CA SER A 2 9.72 -17.42 25.97
C SER A 2 8.59 -17.19 24.94
N GLU A 3 7.51 -17.91 25.08
CA GLU A 3 6.35 -17.72 24.22
C GLU A 3 5.75 -16.34 24.49
N ASN A 4 5.64 -15.56 23.44
CA ASN A 4 4.93 -14.28 23.51
C ASN A 4 3.45 -14.54 23.20
N THR A 5 2.60 -14.38 24.20
CA THR A 5 1.15 -14.62 24.06
C THR A 5 0.42 -13.47 23.37
N ASP A 6 1.09 -12.35 23.15
CA ASP A 6 0.49 -11.19 22.48
C ASP A 6 0.47 -11.36 20.97
N ILE A 7 -0.64 -10.96 20.36
CA ILE A 7 -0.77 -10.93 18.91
C ILE A 7 -0.10 -9.66 18.39
N LYS A 8 0.91 -9.82 17.54
CA LYS A 8 1.67 -8.72 16.96
C LYS A 8 1.88 -8.94 15.46
N TRP A 9 2.24 -7.89 14.78
CA TRP A 9 2.61 -7.95 13.37
C TRP A 9 4.08 -8.29 13.21
N TYR A 10 4.38 -9.25 12.34
CA TYR A 10 5.74 -9.68 12.02
C TYR A 10 5.97 -9.59 10.51
N VAL A 11 7.19 -9.26 10.13
CA VAL A 11 7.58 -9.20 8.72
C VAL A 11 8.24 -10.52 8.33
N VAL A 12 7.77 -11.09 7.24
CA VAL A 12 8.28 -12.36 6.69
C VAL A 12 8.89 -12.07 5.33
N HIS A 13 10.13 -12.49 5.14
CA HIS A 13 10.82 -12.39 3.85
C HIS A 13 10.48 -13.60 2.97
N THR A 14 10.21 -13.34 1.71
CA THR A 14 9.88 -14.36 0.70
C THR A 14 10.82 -14.25 -0.50
N TYR A 15 10.78 -15.26 -1.35
CA TYR A 15 11.37 -15.11 -2.66
C TYR A 15 10.59 -14.08 -3.49
N SER A 16 11.28 -13.38 -4.37
CA SER A 16 10.66 -12.37 -5.22
C SER A 16 9.56 -12.97 -6.10
N GLY A 17 8.39 -12.35 -6.07
CA GLY A 17 7.22 -12.83 -6.81
C GLY A 17 6.39 -13.91 -6.11
N TYR A 18 6.83 -14.37 -4.94
CA TYR A 18 6.12 -15.42 -4.19
C TYR A 18 5.16 -14.90 -3.13
N GLU A 19 5.02 -13.59 -2.97
CA GLU A 19 4.25 -12.98 -1.88
C GLU A 19 2.79 -13.47 -1.87
N ASN A 20 2.12 -13.48 -3.01
CA ASN A 20 0.74 -13.96 -3.12
C ASN A 20 0.64 -15.45 -2.82
N LYS A 21 1.57 -16.25 -3.33
CA LYS A 21 1.62 -17.70 -3.06
C LYS A 21 1.86 -17.99 -1.60
N VAL A 22 2.74 -17.24 -0.95
CA VAL A 22 3.02 -17.36 0.49
C VAL A 22 1.77 -17.03 1.30
N ARG A 23 1.10 -15.92 0.98
CA ARG A 23 -0.14 -15.54 1.65
C ARG A 23 -1.18 -16.64 1.54
N ASP A 24 -1.46 -17.13 0.34
CA ASP A 24 -2.48 -18.13 0.10
C ASP A 24 -2.12 -19.46 0.74
N SER A 25 -0.87 -19.90 0.64
CA SER A 25 -0.37 -21.14 1.25
C SER A 25 -0.41 -21.07 2.77
N LEU A 26 -0.05 -19.92 3.34
CA LEU A 26 -0.05 -19.70 4.79
C LEU A 26 -1.48 -19.70 5.34
N LEU A 27 -2.42 -19.02 4.69
CA LEU A 27 -3.82 -19.02 5.09
C LEU A 27 -4.41 -20.41 5.03
N LYS A 28 -4.05 -21.20 4.02
CA LYS A 28 -4.47 -22.59 3.89
C LYS A 28 -3.90 -23.48 4.98
N ALA A 29 -2.61 -23.30 5.31
CA ALA A 29 -1.97 -24.03 6.40
C ALA A 29 -2.58 -23.69 7.76
N VAL A 30 -2.93 -22.43 7.99
CA VAL A 30 -3.63 -21.97 9.19
C VAL A 30 -4.98 -22.66 9.33
N GLU A 31 -5.74 -22.73 8.26
CA GLU A 31 -7.03 -23.42 8.22
C GLU A 31 -6.89 -24.91 8.47
N ASN A 32 -5.95 -25.56 7.79
CA ASN A 32 -5.71 -26.99 7.92
C ASN A 32 -5.23 -27.41 9.30
N ASN A 33 -4.50 -26.55 10.00
CA ASN A 33 -3.95 -26.81 11.33
C ASN A 33 -4.81 -26.25 12.47
N GLY A 34 -5.92 -25.60 12.16
CA GLY A 34 -6.79 -24.99 13.16
C GLY A 34 -6.13 -23.86 13.95
N MET A 35 -5.25 -23.10 13.32
CA MET A 35 -4.48 -22.04 13.96
C MET A 35 -5.05 -20.63 13.75
N GLN A 36 -6.33 -20.50 13.40
CA GLN A 36 -6.96 -19.21 13.11
C GLN A 36 -6.91 -18.24 14.29
N ASP A 37 -6.88 -18.77 15.50
CA ASP A 37 -6.78 -17.95 16.72
C ASP A 37 -5.35 -17.47 17.00
N MET A 38 -4.36 -18.09 16.38
CA MET A 38 -2.96 -17.79 16.58
C MET A 38 -2.35 -16.98 15.44
N ILE A 39 -2.73 -17.29 14.21
CA ILE A 39 -2.36 -16.52 13.01
C ILE A 39 -3.64 -15.88 12.49
N VAL A 40 -3.82 -14.60 12.79
CA VAL A 40 -5.09 -13.89 12.63
C VAL A 40 -5.25 -13.27 11.26
N ASP A 41 -4.15 -12.77 10.68
CA ASP A 41 -4.19 -12.07 9.40
C ASP A 41 -2.85 -12.18 8.68
N VAL A 42 -2.89 -12.16 7.36
CA VAL A 42 -1.71 -12.14 6.49
C VAL A 42 -1.95 -11.07 5.43
N ARG A 43 -1.05 -10.10 5.33
CA ARG A 43 -1.17 -8.99 4.39
C ARG A 43 0.08 -8.81 3.57
N ILE A 44 -0.13 -8.43 2.33
CA ILE A 44 0.95 -7.98 1.43
C ILE A 44 0.87 -6.47 1.38
N PRO A 45 1.94 -5.74 1.78
CA PRO A 45 1.96 -4.29 1.69
C PRO A 45 1.90 -3.85 0.23
N VAL A 46 0.79 -3.29 -0.20
CA VAL A 46 0.58 -2.80 -1.56
C VAL A 46 0.01 -1.39 -1.52
N GLU A 47 0.35 -0.59 -2.50
CA GLU A 47 -0.30 0.68 -2.76
C GLU A 47 -1.09 0.58 -4.05
N GLU A 48 -2.19 1.29 -4.12
CA GLU A 48 -2.89 1.48 -5.37
C GLU A 48 -2.29 2.68 -6.09
N ALA A 49 -1.76 2.45 -7.27
CA ALA A 49 -1.22 3.49 -8.12
C ALA A 49 -2.03 3.57 -9.41
N ILE A 50 -2.14 4.78 -9.96
CA ILE A 50 -2.80 4.98 -11.24
C ILE A 50 -1.72 5.08 -12.30
N GLU A 51 -1.75 4.16 -13.25
CA GLU A 51 -0.86 4.13 -14.39
C GLU A 51 -1.61 4.55 -15.65
N ILE A 52 -1.02 5.47 -16.42
CA ILE A 52 -1.56 5.89 -17.70
C ILE A 52 -0.73 5.23 -18.79
N LYS A 53 -1.38 4.34 -19.54
CA LYS A 53 -0.76 3.65 -20.66
C LYS A 53 -1.69 3.71 -21.86
N ASN A 54 -1.17 4.19 -23.01
CA ASN A 54 -1.94 4.35 -24.24
C ASN A 54 -3.21 5.20 -24.08
N ASN A 55 -3.15 6.30 -23.31
CA ASN A 55 -4.26 7.16 -22.96
C ASN A 55 -5.38 6.48 -22.17
N LYS A 56 -5.12 5.28 -21.64
CA LYS A 56 -6.03 4.56 -20.78
C LYS A 56 -5.52 4.56 -19.35
N ARG A 57 -6.42 4.81 -18.41
CA ARG A 57 -6.11 4.73 -16.99
C ARG A 57 -6.29 3.32 -16.49
N ARG A 58 -5.31 2.86 -15.73
CA ARG A 58 -5.37 1.57 -15.07
C ARG A 58 -5.02 1.75 -13.61
N THR A 59 -5.86 1.23 -12.74
CA THR A 59 -5.49 1.09 -11.34
C THR A 59 -4.59 -0.14 -11.23
N VAL A 60 -3.35 0.07 -10.80
CA VAL A 60 -2.39 -1.01 -10.59
C VAL A 60 -2.01 -1.07 -9.13
N GLN A 61 -1.80 -2.27 -8.63
CA GLN A 61 -1.27 -2.46 -7.29
C GLN A 61 0.25 -2.60 -7.36
N ARG A 62 0.95 -1.71 -6.68
CA ARG A 62 2.39 -1.79 -6.53
C ARG A 62 2.72 -2.29 -5.14
N LYS A 63 3.67 -3.20 -5.06
CA LYS A 63 4.13 -3.71 -3.77
C LYS A 63 5.02 -2.66 -3.11
N LEU A 64 4.66 -2.25 -1.90
CA LEU A 64 5.45 -1.31 -1.11
C LEU A 64 6.77 -1.93 -0.66
N LEU A 65 6.71 -3.20 -0.27
CA LEU A 65 7.86 -3.97 0.16
C LEU A 65 7.92 -5.26 -0.65
N PRO A 66 8.54 -5.24 -1.86
CA PRO A 66 8.70 -6.47 -2.64
C PRO A 66 9.46 -7.54 -1.85
N SER A 67 9.03 -8.78 -1.96
CA SER A 67 9.58 -9.94 -1.24
C SER A 67 9.29 -9.96 0.26
N TYR A 68 8.28 -9.22 0.72
CA TYR A 68 7.86 -9.22 2.13
C TYR A 68 6.36 -9.43 2.27
N VAL A 69 5.99 -10.15 3.31
CA VAL A 69 4.61 -10.38 3.73
C VAL A 69 4.52 -10.05 5.21
N ILE A 70 3.43 -9.42 5.64
CA ILE A 70 3.22 -9.05 7.03
C ILE A 70 2.16 -9.97 7.63
N VAL A 71 2.49 -10.61 8.73
CA VAL A 71 1.64 -11.60 9.40
C VAL A 71 1.28 -11.13 10.81
N LYS A 72 -0.01 -11.12 11.11
CA LYS A 72 -0.51 -10.84 12.46
C LYS A 72 -0.71 -12.16 13.20
N MET A 73 0.10 -12.40 14.20
CA MET A 73 0.16 -13.70 14.85
C MET A 73 0.68 -13.64 16.30
N LYS A 74 0.38 -14.69 17.04
CA LYS A 74 1.11 -14.98 18.26
C LYS A 74 2.41 -15.69 17.92
N MET A 75 3.52 -15.25 18.49
CA MET A 75 4.80 -15.88 18.24
C MET A 75 5.00 -17.05 19.21
N THR A 76 4.74 -18.26 18.72
CA THR A 76 4.99 -19.51 19.42
C THR A 76 5.88 -20.39 18.55
N ASN A 77 6.42 -21.48 19.13
CA ASN A 77 7.20 -22.45 18.35
C ASN A 77 6.38 -23.05 17.20
N GLU A 78 5.10 -23.29 17.44
CA GLU A 78 4.19 -23.87 16.45
C GLU A 78 3.92 -22.91 15.30
N THR A 79 3.56 -21.65 15.59
CA THR A 79 3.28 -20.65 14.56
C THR A 79 4.54 -20.29 13.78
N TRP A 80 5.66 -20.14 14.48
CA TRP A 80 6.95 -19.90 13.84
C TRP A 80 7.28 -20.99 12.82
N TYR A 81 7.08 -22.26 13.23
CA TYR A 81 7.36 -23.40 12.40
C TYR A 81 6.47 -23.45 11.15
N VAL A 82 5.17 -23.21 11.33
CA VAL A 82 4.20 -23.20 10.21
C VAL A 82 4.55 -22.12 9.19
N VAL A 83 4.85 -20.91 9.65
CA VAL A 83 5.21 -19.81 8.77
C VAL A 83 6.53 -20.08 8.05
N ARG A 84 7.53 -20.52 8.77
CA ARG A 84 8.85 -20.75 8.20
C ARG A 84 8.87 -21.89 7.19
N ASN A 85 8.04 -22.91 7.37
CA ASN A 85 7.94 -24.04 6.44
C ASN A 85 6.97 -23.78 5.29
N THR A 86 6.33 -22.64 5.23
CA THR A 86 5.50 -22.27 4.09
C THR A 86 6.38 -22.07 2.86
N ARG A 87 5.99 -22.68 1.76
CA ARG A 87 6.75 -22.62 0.50
C ARG A 87 6.88 -21.17 0.01
N GLY A 88 8.09 -20.76 -0.25
CA GLY A 88 8.41 -19.39 -0.68
C GLY A 88 8.90 -18.48 0.42
N VAL A 89 8.77 -18.88 1.69
CA VAL A 89 9.28 -18.14 2.84
C VAL A 89 10.77 -18.43 3.03
N THR A 90 11.57 -17.38 3.13
CA THR A 90 12.99 -17.48 3.44
C THR A 90 13.26 -17.35 4.94
N GLY A 91 12.43 -16.62 5.66
CA GLY A 91 12.51 -16.46 7.11
C GLY A 91 11.82 -15.20 7.61
N PHE A 92 11.82 -15.04 8.92
CA PHE A 92 11.34 -13.82 9.56
C PHE A 92 12.41 -12.73 9.53
N VAL A 93 11.95 -11.49 9.48
CA VAL A 93 12.82 -10.33 9.70
C VAL A 93 12.98 -10.12 11.19
N GLY A 94 14.20 -10.00 11.64
CA GLY A 94 14.49 -9.78 13.04
C GLY A 94 15.97 -9.96 13.37
N SER A 95 16.29 -9.76 14.64
CA SER A 95 17.64 -9.88 15.17
C SER A 95 17.95 -11.32 15.56
N GLY A 96 18.89 -11.96 14.88
CA GLY A 96 19.30 -13.35 15.15
C GLY A 96 18.17 -14.35 14.86
N ASN A 97 17.93 -15.27 15.78
CA ASN A 97 16.89 -16.28 15.67
C ASN A 97 15.51 -15.82 16.20
N LYS A 98 15.41 -14.56 16.63
CA LYS A 98 14.16 -14.02 17.18
C LYS A 98 13.52 -13.06 16.20
N PRO A 99 12.28 -13.34 15.73
CA PRO A 99 11.53 -12.39 14.95
C PRO A 99 11.24 -11.13 15.76
N THR A 100 11.42 -9.97 15.13
CA THR A 100 11.15 -8.68 15.76
C THR A 100 9.76 -8.21 15.33
N PRO A 101 8.82 -7.98 16.27
CA PRO A 101 7.51 -7.48 15.91
C PRO A 101 7.59 -6.04 15.40
N LEU A 102 6.69 -5.71 14.47
CA LEU A 102 6.51 -4.32 14.03
C LEU A 102 5.87 -3.52 15.17
N SER A 103 6.42 -2.34 15.44
CA SER A 103 5.76 -1.37 16.29
C SER A 103 4.51 -0.81 15.61
N GLU A 104 3.59 -0.26 16.39
CA GLU A 104 2.43 0.43 15.83
C GLU A 104 2.84 1.58 14.90
N THR A 105 3.92 2.27 15.23
CA THR A 105 4.47 3.34 14.41
C THR A 105 4.99 2.82 13.08
N ASP A 106 5.73 1.72 13.07
CA ASP A 106 6.25 1.11 11.84
C ASP A 106 5.13 0.57 10.97
N PHE A 107 4.13 -0.07 11.57
CA PHE A 107 2.96 -0.56 10.87
C PHE A 107 2.20 0.59 10.20
N ALA A 108 1.93 1.65 10.94
CA ALA A 108 1.27 2.83 10.43
C ALA A 108 2.07 3.47 9.28
N ALA A 109 3.39 3.57 9.42
CA ALA A 109 4.25 4.13 8.37
C ALA A 109 4.16 3.33 7.06
N ILE A 110 4.10 2.01 7.13
CA ILE A 110 3.97 1.15 5.96
C ILE A 110 2.61 1.31 5.28
N PHE A 111 1.52 1.28 6.05
CA PHE A 111 0.16 1.29 5.50
C PHE A 111 -0.38 2.69 5.24
N GLU A 112 0.02 3.69 6.01
CA GLU A 112 -0.37 5.09 5.77
C GLU A 112 0.32 5.67 4.54
N SER A 113 1.55 5.28 4.24
CA SER A 113 2.22 5.69 3.01
C SER A 113 1.46 5.19 1.77
N ALA A 114 0.81 4.03 1.88
CA ALA A 114 -0.04 3.50 0.81
C ALA A 114 -1.31 4.32 0.58
N THR A 115 -1.83 4.96 1.63
CA THR A 115 -2.99 5.84 1.53
C THR A 115 -2.63 7.27 1.17
N LYS A 116 -1.44 7.72 1.57
CA LYS A 116 -0.96 9.08 1.28
C LYS A 116 -0.56 9.29 -0.18
N THR A 117 -0.14 8.26 -0.88
CA THR A 117 0.24 8.38 -2.29
C THR A 117 -0.91 8.75 -3.21
N ARG A 118 -2.14 8.62 -2.76
CA ARG A 118 -3.30 9.07 -3.54
C ARG A 118 -3.48 10.58 -3.52
N LEU A 119 -2.87 11.29 -2.57
CA LEU A 119 -3.09 12.72 -2.38
C LEU A 119 -1.86 13.42 -1.83
N ASP A 120 -0.79 13.37 -2.60
CA ASP A 120 0.32 14.29 -2.39
C ASP A 120 0.00 15.69 -2.91
N ILE A 121 -1.23 15.92 -3.36
CA ILE A 121 -1.69 17.19 -3.89
C ILE A 121 -2.37 17.97 -2.76
N GLN A 122 -1.85 19.16 -2.50
CA GLN A 122 -2.38 20.08 -1.51
C GLN A 122 -2.90 21.35 -2.20
N VAL A 123 -3.76 22.06 -1.50
CA VAL A 123 -4.21 23.39 -1.96
C VAL A 123 -3.00 24.30 -2.14
N GLY A 124 -2.90 24.93 -3.32
CA GLY A 124 -1.76 25.73 -3.71
C GLY A 124 -0.72 25.04 -4.58
N ASP A 125 -0.81 23.72 -4.71
CA ASP A 125 0.09 22.98 -5.59
C ASP A 125 -0.25 23.19 -7.05
N GLU A 126 0.78 23.18 -7.91
CA GLU A 126 0.60 23.21 -9.34
C GLU A 126 0.44 21.80 -9.88
N VAL A 127 -0.59 21.58 -10.67
CA VAL A 127 -0.92 20.27 -11.23
C VAL A 127 -1.11 20.38 -12.73
N ARG A 128 -0.85 19.28 -13.44
CA ARG A 128 -1.14 19.15 -14.86
C ARG A 128 -2.35 18.25 -15.07
N ILE A 129 -3.25 18.67 -15.93
CA ILE A 129 -4.45 17.92 -16.26
C ILE A 129 -4.10 16.84 -17.28
N LEU A 130 -4.50 15.59 -17.00
CA LEU A 130 -4.11 14.43 -17.78
C LEU A 130 -5.12 14.05 -18.84
N SER A 131 -6.37 14.50 -18.72
CA SER A 131 -7.41 14.07 -19.65
C SER A 131 -8.55 15.10 -19.72
N GLY A 132 -9.40 14.95 -20.73
CA GLY A 132 -10.55 15.81 -20.97
C GLY A 132 -10.25 16.99 -21.84
N LEU A 133 -11.14 18.00 -21.80
CA LEU A 133 -11.04 19.21 -22.62
C LEU A 133 -9.77 20.01 -22.34
N PHE A 134 -9.26 19.93 -21.12
CA PHE A 134 -8.10 20.70 -20.65
C PHE A 134 -6.84 19.84 -20.52
N GLU A 135 -6.77 18.74 -21.23
CA GLU A 135 -5.58 17.86 -21.24
C GLU A 135 -4.30 18.68 -21.54
N ASN A 136 -3.26 18.42 -20.76
CA ASN A 136 -1.95 19.11 -20.82
C ASN A 136 -1.93 20.55 -20.31
N PHE A 137 -3.04 21.09 -19.86
CA PHE A 137 -3.03 22.40 -19.17
C PHE A 137 -2.53 22.23 -17.73
N THR A 138 -1.90 23.27 -17.23
CA THR A 138 -1.47 23.35 -15.82
C THR A 138 -2.31 24.37 -15.07
N GLY A 139 -2.48 24.13 -13.78
CA GLY A 139 -3.21 25.07 -12.92
C GLY A 139 -2.88 24.82 -11.46
N LYS A 140 -3.39 25.71 -10.60
CA LYS A 140 -3.23 25.61 -9.15
C LYS A 140 -4.47 25.03 -8.51
N VAL A 141 -4.26 24.14 -7.54
CA VAL A 141 -5.34 23.58 -6.75
C VAL A 141 -5.84 24.63 -5.76
N VAL A 142 -7.13 24.94 -5.81
CA VAL A 142 -7.78 25.93 -4.94
C VAL A 142 -8.65 25.30 -3.88
N SER A 143 -9.17 24.09 -4.12
CA SER A 143 -9.90 23.33 -3.11
C SER A 143 -9.82 21.84 -3.39
N ILE A 144 -9.97 21.06 -2.32
CA ILE A 144 -9.94 19.58 -2.39
C ILE A 144 -11.14 19.05 -1.61
N ASP A 145 -11.95 18.21 -2.25
CA ASP A 145 -13.05 17.49 -1.60
C ASP A 145 -12.66 16.03 -1.44
N ASN A 146 -12.25 15.66 -0.23
CA ASN A 146 -11.83 14.30 0.09
C ASN A 146 -13.00 13.30 0.03
N ALA A 147 -14.19 13.73 0.36
CA ALA A 147 -15.37 12.86 0.35
C ALA A 147 -15.78 12.46 -1.07
N ALA A 148 -15.76 13.42 -2.00
CA ALA A 148 -16.09 13.19 -3.41
C ALA A 148 -14.89 12.73 -4.24
N GLN A 149 -13.67 12.76 -3.68
CA GLN A 149 -12.41 12.49 -4.36
C GLN A 149 -12.21 13.40 -5.59
N LYS A 150 -12.54 14.67 -5.42
CA LYS A 150 -12.43 15.69 -6.46
C LYS A 150 -11.66 16.90 -5.95
N LEU A 151 -11.12 17.64 -6.89
CA LEU A 151 -10.43 18.90 -6.59
C LEU A 151 -10.79 19.96 -7.62
N GLN A 152 -10.60 21.20 -7.23
CA GLN A 152 -10.81 22.34 -8.14
C GLN A 152 -9.45 22.95 -8.47
N VAL A 153 -9.21 23.13 -9.75
CA VAL A 153 -7.98 23.67 -10.30
C VAL A 153 -8.30 24.96 -11.06
N VAL A 154 -7.55 26.01 -10.78
CA VAL A 154 -7.64 27.29 -11.49
C VAL A 154 -6.37 27.49 -12.29
N GLY A 155 -6.55 27.87 -13.55
CA GLY A 155 -5.42 28.16 -14.43
C GLY A 155 -5.81 28.92 -15.68
N PRO A 156 -4.82 29.44 -16.43
CA PRO A 156 -5.05 30.19 -17.68
C PRO A 156 -5.43 29.22 -18.81
N MET A 157 -6.65 28.77 -18.81
CA MET A 157 -7.20 27.86 -19.80
C MET A 157 -8.08 28.64 -20.78
N LEU A 158 -7.94 28.36 -22.06
CA LEU A 158 -8.71 29.03 -23.13
C LEU A 158 -8.64 30.58 -23.09
N LYS A 159 -7.46 31.13 -22.77
CA LYS A 159 -7.17 32.55 -22.64
C LYS A 159 -7.90 33.24 -21.50
N ARG A 160 -8.46 32.49 -20.57
CA ARG A 160 -9.15 33.00 -19.37
C ARG A 160 -8.74 32.20 -18.16
N GLU A 161 -8.75 32.80 -17.03
CA GLU A 161 -8.63 32.10 -15.75
C GLU A 161 -9.91 31.33 -15.52
N THR A 162 -9.79 30.01 -15.55
CA THR A 162 -10.93 29.08 -15.47
C THR A 162 -10.76 28.14 -14.31
N THR A 163 -11.82 27.92 -13.54
CA THR A 163 -11.87 26.92 -12.48
C THR A 163 -12.48 25.64 -13.04
N VAL A 164 -11.78 24.54 -12.90
CA VAL A 164 -12.22 23.23 -13.39
C VAL A 164 -12.28 22.25 -12.23
N GLU A 165 -13.37 21.52 -12.12
CA GLU A 165 -13.49 20.41 -11.18
C GLU A 165 -12.98 19.13 -11.84
N LEU A 166 -12.04 18.47 -11.17
CA LEU A 166 -11.37 17.27 -11.68
C LEU A 166 -11.34 16.18 -10.60
N ALA A 167 -11.41 14.94 -11.03
CA ALA A 167 -11.16 13.82 -10.14
C ALA A 167 -9.66 13.71 -9.84
N TYR A 168 -9.30 13.07 -8.73
CA TYR A 168 -7.90 12.91 -8.34
C TYR A 168 -7.05 12.19 -9.37
N ASP A 169 -7.65 11.29 -10.11
CA ASP A 169 -6.99 10.50 -11.15
C ASP A 169 -6.83 11.28 -12.47
N GLU A 170 -7.40 12.46 -12.59
CA GLU A 170 -7.31 13.30 -13.78
C GLU A 170 -6.18 14.32 -13.74
N VAL A 171 -5.44 14.39 -12.65
CA VAL A 171 -4.35 15.35 -12.46
C VAL A 171 -3.11 14.67 -11.92
N VAL A 172 -1.96 15.26 -12.22
CA VAL A 172 -0.67 14.88 -11.66
C VAL A 172 0.05 16.13 -11.19
N ARG A 173 0.71 16.03 -10.04
CA ARG A 173 1.54 17.12 -9.54
C ARG A 173 2.68 17.38 -10.51
N THR A 174 2.88 18.64 -10.87
CA THR A 174 4.06 19.01 -11.64
C THR A 174 5.25 19.02 -10.68
N GLU A 175 6.25 18.21 -10.99
CA GLU A 175 7.52 18.28 -10.26
C GLU A 175 8.29 19.50 -10.77
N ASP A 176 8.77 20.28 -9.82
CA ASP A 176 9.66 21.41 -10.12
C ASP A 176 11.04 20.89 -10.59
#